data_82332e1c87d6e6360990239891cf0f96
#
_entry.id   82332e1c87d6e6360990239891cf0f96
#
_cell.length_a   1.000
_cell.length_b   1.000
_cell.length_c   1.000
_cell.angle_alpha   90.00
_cell.angle_beta   90.00
_cell.angle_gamma   90.00
#
_symmetry.space_group_name_H-M   'P 1'
#
loop_
_entity.id
_entity.type
_entity.pdbx_description
1 polymer ?
#
loop_
_entity_poly.entity_id
_entity_poly.type
_entity_poly.pdbx_seq_one_letter_code
_entity_poly.pdbx_strand_id
1 'polypeptide(L)'
;MHHPVAGRGDTPNEPEPVGAALGVAMVELLARADPQARRLLGRVERPLARMWLAAWWPAAPPGTLLEPNCKIGPYRVDFLIVPRVVVEIDGDPPQAASGSQVVRDRRRDRYLVAQGYAVLRFAGEEVRANPWRCAEEVRDYLLGRAVAAVEGA
;
A
#
# COMPACT_ATOMS: atom_id res chain seq x y z
N MET A 1 -22.93 -47.65 19.36
CA MET A 1 -22.05 -46.56 19.80
C MET A 1 -22.06 -45.46 18.75
N HIS A 2 -22.84 -44.43 18.98
CA HIS A 2 -22.87 -43.26 18.11
C HIS A 2 -21.86 -42.23 18.60
N HIS A 3 -20.87 -41.92 17.75
CA HIS A 3 -20.05 -40.74 17.96
C HIS A 3 -20.82 -39.53 17.42
N PRO A 4 -20.96 -38.46 18.19
CA PRO A 4 -21.51 -37.23 17.66
C PRO A 4 -20.49 -36.58 16.74
N VAL A 5 -20.91 -36.26 15.54
CA VAL A 5 -20.20 -35.42 14.60
C VAL A 5 -20.08 -34.03 15.23
N ALA A 6 -18.85 -33.63 15.51
CA ALA A 6 -18.57 -32.27 15.96
C ALA A 6 -19.04 -31.28 14.91
N GLY A 7 -19.99 -30.44 15.27
CA GLY A 7 -20.47 -29.34 14.48
C GLY A 7 -19.29 -28.44 14.09
N ARG A 8 -19.22 -28.11 12.81
CA ARG A 8 -18.37 -27.00 12.33
C ARG A 8 -18.87 -25.75 13.02
N GLY A 9 -18.05 -25.21 13.93
CA GLY A 9 -18.32 -23.91 14.48
C GLY A 9 -18.30 -22.90 13.34
N ASP A 10 -19.46 -22.34 13.04
CA ASP A 10 -19.55 -21.07 12.34
C ASP A 10 -18.78 -20.06 13.18
N THR A 11 -17.59 -19.73 12.76
CA THR A 11 -16.92 -18.52 13.27
C THR A 11 -17.83 -17.36 12.85
N PRO A 12 -18.30 -16.55 13.81
CA PRO A 12 -19.05 -15.37 13.45
C PRO A 12 -18.21 -14.56 12.48
N ASN A 13 -18.80 -14.20 11.35
CA ASN A 13 -18.22 -13.32 10.36
C ASN A 13 -17.84 -12.03 11.10
N GLU A 14 -16.56 -11.90 11.42
CA GLU A 14 -16.08 -10.65 11.99
C GLU A 14 -16.38 -9.56 10.97
N PRO A 15 -17.02 -8.47 11.36
CA PRO A 15 -17.31 -7.41 10.42
C PRO A 15 -16.01 -6.91 9.82
N GLU A 16 -15.97 -6.85 8.49
CA GLU A 16 -14.84 -6.24 7.77
C GLU A 16 -14.50 -4.90 8.42
N PRO A 17 -13.23 -4.62 8.64
CA PRO A 17 -12.86 -3.36 9.25
C PRO A 17 -13.42 -2.21 8.41
N VAL A 18 -14.11 -1.31 9.08
CA VAL A 18 -14.80 -0.15 8.46
C VAL A 18 -13.89 0.60 7.47
N GLY A 19 -12.59 0.59 7.72
CA GLY A 19 -11.58 1.18 6.84
C GLY A 19 -11.48 0.54 5.47
N ALA A 20 -11.67 -0.77 5.34
CA ALA A 20 -11.61 -1.45 4.03
C ALA A 20 -12.79 -1.08 3.14
N ALA A 21 -14.01 -1.08 3.69
CA ALA A 21 -15.21 -0.70 2.96
C ALA A 21 -15.16 0.77 2.51
N LEU A 22 -14.70 1.68 3.38
CA LEU A 22 -14.50 3.09 3.05
C LEU A 22 -13.42 3.26 1.97
N GLY A 23 -12.35 2.49 2.03
CA GLY A 23 -11.28 2.54 1.03
C GLY A 23 -11.77 2.15 -0.36
N VAL A 24 -12.56 1.08 -0.47
CA VAL A 24 -13.17 0.67 -1.75
C VAL A 24 -14.12 1.74 -2.29
N ALA A 25 -15.00 2.26 -1.43
CA ALA A 25 -15.94 3.30 -1.83
C ALA A 25 -15.20 4.58 -2.30
N MET A 26 -14.13 4.94 -1.64
CA MET A 26 -13.31 6.10 -2.02
C MET A 26 -12.64 5.91 -3.39
N VAL A 27 -12.13 4.71 -3.69
CA VAL A 27 -11.58 4.40 -5.02
C VAL A 27 -12.62 4.63 -6.12
N GLU A 28 -13.83 4.11 -5.92
CA GLU A 28 -14.91 4.26 -6.90
C GLU A 28 -15.35 5.71 -7.07
N LEU A 29 -15.50 6.46 -5.98
CA LEU A 29 -15.88 7.86 -6.01
C LEU A 29 -14.83 8.71 -6.74
N LEU A 30 -13.57 8.49 -6.41
CA LEU A 30 -12.47 9.22 -7.04
C LEU A 30 -12.37 8.92 -8.54
N ALA A 31 -12.51 7.65 -8.93
CA ALA A 31 -12.47 7.25 -10.33
C ALA A 31 -13.62 7.86 -11.16
N ARG A 32 -14.77 8.14 -10.53
CA ARG A 32 -15.89 8.81 -11.18
C ARG A 32 -15.68 10.32 -11.26
N ALA A 33 -15.11 10.92 -10.22
CA ALA A 33 -15.01 12.37 -10.08
C ALA A 33 -13.81 12.96 -10.83
N ASP A 34 -12.72 12.22 -10.95
CA ASP A 34 -11.46 12.72 -11.51
C ASP A 34 -10.93 11.84 -12.66
N PRO A 35 -10.91 12.34 -13.89
CA PRO A 35 -10.42 11.58 -15.04
C PRO A 35 -8.93 11.21 -14.97
N GLN A 36 -8.09 12.05 -14.34
CA GLN A 36 -6.67 11.75 -14.18
C GLN A 36 -6.47 10.63 -13.15
N ALA A 37 -7.16 10.73 -12.02
CA ALA A 37 -7.17 9.67 -11.01
C ALA A 37 -7.65 8.34 -11.59
N ARG A 38 -8.71 8.38 -12.40
CA ARG A 38 -9.23 7.18 -13.07
C ARG A 38 -8.20 6.53 -13.97
N ARG A 39 -7.44 7.31 -14.75
CA ARG A 39 -6.39 6.78 -15.62
C ARG A 39 -5.29 6.09 -14.82
N LEU A 40 -4.84 6.69 -13.73
CA LEU A 40 -3.83 6.10 -12.87
C LEU A 40 -4.35 4.84 -12.16
N LEU A 41 -5.55 4.90 -11.62
CA LEU A 41 -6.20 3.74 -10.99
C LEU A 41 -6.38 2.58 -11.96
N GLY A 42 -6.65 2.86 -13.24
CA GLY A 42 -6.75 1.84 -14.28
C GLY A 42 -5.43 1.11 -14.56
N ARG A 43 -4.30 1.66 -14.16
CA ARG A 43 -2.97 1.04 -14.28
C ARG A 43 -2.55 0.26 -13.02
N VAL A 44 -3.36 0.27 -11.99
CA VAL A 44 -3.07 -0.39 -10.71
C VAL A 44 -4.09 -1.50 -10.50
N GLU A 45 -3.63 -2.75 -10.46
CA GLU A 45 -4.52 -3.93 -10.36
C GLU A 45 -4.78 -4.32 -8.91
N ARG A 46 -3.79 -4.23 -8.04
CA ARG A 46 -3.87 -4.72 -6.66
C ARG A 46 -4.79 -3.83 -5.82
N PRO A 47 -5.79 -4.41 -5.13
CA PRO A 47 -6.79 -3.63 -4.40
C PRO A 47 -6.20 -2.69 -3.33
N LEU A 48 -5.23 -3.15 -2.55
CA LEU A 48 -4.60 -2.34 -1.50
C LEU A 48 -3.77 -1.18 -2.07
N ALA A 49 -3.07 -1.41 -3.20
CA ALA A 49 -2.37 -0.35 -3.90
C ALA A 49 -3.34 0.69 -4.46
N ARG A 50 -4.50 0.27 -4.97
CA ARG A 50 -5.57 1.18 -5.42
C ARG A 50 -6.11 2.01 -4.26
N MET A 51 -6.32 1.42 -3.10
CA MET A 51 -6.77 2.12 -1.89
C MET A 51 -5.77 3.18 -1.45
N TRP A 52 -4.48 2.83 -1.43
CA TRP A 52 -3.43 3.80 -1.11
C TRP A 52 -3.40 4.95 -2.12
N LEU A 53 -3.45 4.66 -3.41
CA LEU A 53 -3.45 5.68 -4.46
C LEU A 53 -4.65 6.63 -4.34
N ALA A 54 -5.83 6.10 -4.04
CA ALA A 54 -7.02 6.92 -3.83
C ALA A 54 -6.89 7.84 -2.62
N ALA A 55 -6.26 7.39 -1.56
CA ALA A 55 -5.95 8.22 -0.39
C ALA A 55 -4.85 9.24 -0.67
N TRP A 56 -3.86 8.86 -1.47
CA TRP A 56 -2.76 9.74 -1.88
C TRP A 56 -3.21 10.91 -2.73
N TRP A 57 -4.16 10.69 -3.65
CA TRP A 57 -4.56 11.67 -4.64
C TRP A 57 -4.90 13.05 -4.05
N PRO A 58 -5.77 13.17 -3.05
CA PRO A 58 -6.06 14.45 -2.42
C PRO A 58 -4.96 14.95 -1.48
N ALA A 59 -4.10 14.07 -0.98
CA ALA A 59 -3.03 14.41 -0.03
C ALA A 59 -1.74 14.85 -0.72
N ALA A 60 -1.57 14.56 -2.01
CA ALA A 60 -0.36 14.85 -2.74
C ALA A 60 -0.06 16.36 -2.75
N PRO A 61 1.18 16.76 -2.43
CA PRO A 61 1.59 18.16 -2.59
C PRO A 61 1.43 18.62 -4.04
N PRO A 62 1.07 19.89 -4.28
CA PRO A 62 0.94 20.43 -5.64
C PRO A 62 2.21 20.21 -6.47
N GLY A 63 2.03 19.81 -7.72
CA GLY A 63 3.13 19.56 -8.65
C GLY A 63 3.83 18.21 -8.47
N THR A 64 3.35 17.36 -7.57
CA THR A 64 3.88 16.00 -7.38
C THR A 64 3.45 15.10 -8.55
N LEU A 65 4.42 14.41 -9.16
CA LEU A 65 4.19 13.43 -10.21
C LEU A 65 4.36 12.03 -9.66
N LEU A 66 3.39 11.15 -9.93
CA LEU A 66 3.41 9.75 -9.52
C LEU A 66 3.28 8.86 -10.74
N GLU A 67 4.19 7.88 -10.84
CA GLU A 67 4.17 6.82 -11.85
C GLU A 67 3.87 5.47 -11.21
N PRO A 68 2.73 4.85 -11.52
CA PRO A 68 2.45 3.50 -11.04
C PRO A 68 3.19 2.45 -11.87
N ASN A 69 3.50 1.32 -11.24
CA ASN A 69 4.15 0.17 -11.87
C ASN A 69 5.43 0.56 -12.63
N CYS A 70 6.26 1.37 -12.02
CA CYS A 70 7.48 1.88 -12.63
C CYS A 70 8.60 0.86 -12.57
N LYS A 71 9.32 0.71 -13.68
CA LYS A 71 10.51 -0.13 -13.73
C LYS A 71 11.74 0.70 -13.37
N ILE A 72 12.48 0.25 -12.36
CA ILE A 72 13.76 0.84 -11.92
C ILE A 72 14.83 -0.24 -11.99
N GLY A 73 15.74 -0.14 -12.96
CA GLY A 73 16.70 -1.21 -13.22
C GLY A 73 15.99 -2.54 -13.50
N PRO A 74 16.37 -3.63 -12.82
CA PRO A 74 15.73 -4.94 -12.99
C PRO A 74 14.43 -5.08 -12.20
N TYR A 75 14.05 -4.08 -11.40
CA TYR A 75 12.92 -4.17 -10.47
C TYR A 75 11.73 -3.33 -10.93
N ARG A 76 10.52 -3.81 -10.60
CA ARG A 76 9.30 -3.07 -10.78
C ARG A 76 8.78 -2.66 -9.41
N VAL A 77 8.46 -1.38 -9.25
CA VAL A 77 7.94 -0.81 -8.00
C VAL A 77 6.47 -0.45 -8.16
N ASP A 78 5.73 -0.46 -7.06
CA ASP A 78 4.31 -0.14 -7.10
C ASP A 78 4.08 1.31 -7.53
N PHE A 79 4.78 2.24 -6.92
CA PHE A 79 4.71 3.67 -7.25
C PHE A 79 6.08 4.32 -7.18
N LEU A 80 6.36 5.16 -8.15
CA LEU A 80 7.44 6.12 -8.09
C LEU A 80 6.87 7.53 -7.99
N ILE A 81 7.17 8.23 -6.92
CA ILE A 81 6.96 9.67 -6.83
C ILE A 81 8.24 10.33 -7.32
N VAL A 82 8.13 10.94 -8.48
CA VAL A 82 9.27 11.49 -9.21
C VAL A 82 9.93 12.62 -8.40
N PRO A 83 11.27 12.65 -8.29
CA PRO A 83 12.22 11.77 -8.98
C PRO A 83 12.74 10.58 -8.15
N ARG A 84 12.55 10.55 -6.82
CA ARG A 84 13.37 9.71 -5.95
C ARG A 84 12.66 8.94 -4.84
N VAL A 85 11.33 8.99 -4.76
CA VAL A 85 10.60 8.32 -3.69
C VAL A 85 9.81 7.15 -4.24
N VAL A 86 10.13 5.96 -3.76
CA VAL A 86 9.43 4.71 -4.08
C VAL A 86 8.47 4.38 -2.96
N VAL A 87 7.24 4.07 -3.31
CA VAL A 87 6.22 3.57 -2.38
C VAL A 87 5.85 2.15 -2.77
N GLU A 88 5.93 1.25 -1.81
CA GLU A 88 5.61 -0.16 -1.95
C GLU A 88 4.50 -0.55 -1.01
N ILE A 89 3.51 -1.25 -1.53
CA ILE A 89 2.41 -1.80 -0.75
C ILE A 89 2.57 -3.32 -0.72
N ASP A 90 2.85 -3.88 0.44
CA ASP A 90 3.00 -5.31 0.60
C ASP A 90 1.67 -6.04 0.41
N GLY A 91 1.75 -7.28 -0.07
CA GLY A 91 0.57 -8.10 -0.26
C GLY A 91 -0.07 -8.52 1.05
N ASP A 92 -1.31 -8.96 0.96
CA ASP A 92 -2.10 -9.40 2.08
C ASP A 92 -2.75 -10.76 1.79
N PRO A 93 -2.72 -11.72 2.73
CA PRO A 93 -1.92 -11.71 3.94
C PRO A 93 -0.44 -11.91 3.61
N PRO A 94 0.50 -11.48 4.49
CA PRO A 94 1.88 -11.86 4.31
C PRO A 94 1.92 -13.38 4.41
N GLN A 95 2.03 -14.03 3.27
CA GLN A 95 2.40 -15.43 3.28
C GLN A 95 3.75 -15.48 3.98
N ALA A 96 3.92 -16.44 4.90
CA ALA A 96 5.18 -16.64 5.56
C ALA A 96 6.28 -16.60 4.49
N ALA A 97 6.99 -15.47 4.42
CA ALA A 97 7.97 -15.26 3.38
C ALA A 97 9.03 -16.33 3.52
N SER A 98 9.27 -17.10 2.46
CA SER A 98 10.39 -18.03 2.44
C SER A 98 11.69 -17.24 2.67
N GLY A 99 12.70 -17.87 3.27
CA GLY A 99 14.00 -17.22 3.48
C GLY A 99 14.58 -16.64 2.20
N SER A 100 14.37 -17.29 1.04
CA SER A 100 14.81 -16.80 -0.26
C SER A 100 14.06 -15.53 -0.72
N GLN A 101 12.78 -15.40 -0.38
CA GLN A 101 12.00 -14.20 -0.69
C GLN A 101 12.46 -13.00 0.15
N VAL A 102 12.73 -13.21 1.43
CA VAL A 102 13.29 -12.16 2.30
C VAL A 102 14.63 -11.66 1.78
N VAL A 103 15.50 -12.56 1.33
CA VAL A 103 16.81 -12.19 0.76
C VAL A 103 16.64 -11.37 -0.52
N ARG A 104 15.72 -11.75 -1.40
CA ARG A 104 15.44 -11.01 -2.63
C ARG A 104 14.90 -9.62 -2.35
N ASP A 105 13.96 -9.50 -1.40
CA ASP A 105 13.36 -8.21 -1.02
C ASP A 105 14.42 -7.28 -0.43
N ARG A 106 15.30 -7.78 0.42
CA ARG A 106 16.42 -6.99 0.98
C ARG A 106 17.43 -6.56 -0.07
N ARG A 107 17.73 -7.43 -1.05
CA ARG A 107 18.60 -7.07 -2.19
C ARG A 107 17.99 -5.96 -3.02
N ARG A 108 16.71 -6.05 -3.30
CA ARG A 108 15.95 -5.05 -4.03
C ARG A 108 16.00 -3.70 -3.32
N ASP A 109 15.72 -3.68 -2.03
CA ASP A 109 15.74 -2.45 -1.23
C ASP A 109 17.15 -1.83 -1.23
N ARG A 110 18.20 -2.63 -1.05
CA ARG A 110 19.58 -2.13 -1.12
C ARG A 110 19.94 -1.56 -2.49
N TYR A 111 19.49 -2.20 -3.56
CA TYR A 111 19.69 -1.68 -4.92
C TYR A 111 19.04 -0.31 -5.09
N LEU A 112 17.77 -0.18 -4.71
CA LEU A 112 17.03 1.08 -4.84
C LEU A 112 17.69 2.20 -4.01
N VAL A 113 18.06 1.91 -2.78
CA VAL A 113 18.76 2.88 -1.92
C VAL A 113 20.11 3.27 -2.51
N ALA A 114 20.87 2.32 -3.03
CA ALA A 114 22.16 2.59 -3.68
C ALA A 114 22.02 3.46 -4.95
N GLN A 115 20.88 3.38 -5.64
CA GLN A 115 20.56 4.24 -6.78
C GLN A 115 20.02 5.62 -6.37
N GLY A 116 19.91 5.89 -5.08
CA GLY A 116 19.47 7.18 -4.55
C GLY A 116 17.98 7.32 -4.34
N TYR A 117 17.22 6.23 -4.33
CA TYR A 117 15.80 6.24 -4.02
C TYR A 117 15.58 6.10 -2.51
N ALA A 118 14.60 6.82 -1.99
CA ALA A 118 14.00 6.50 -0.72
C ALA A 118 12.88 5.49 -0.93
N VAL A 119 12.83 4.46 -0.10
CA VAL A 119 11.79 3.42 -0.18
C VAL A 119 10.91 3.50 1.05
N LEU A 120 9.63 3.79 0.84
CA LEU A 120 8.61 3.80 1.87
C LEU A 120 7.72 2.58 1.64
N ARG A 121 7.73 1.64 2.58
CA ARG A 121 7.02 0.37 2.48
C ARG A 121 5.93 0.28 3.53
N PHE A 122 4.72 -0.05 3.09
CA PHE A 122 3.57 -0.24 3.96
C PHE A 122 3.09 -1.69 3.90
N ALA A 123 2.84 -2.27 5.06
CA ALA A 123 2.18 -3.56 5.14
C ALA A 123 0.72 -3.45 4.66
N GLY A 124 0.21 -4.51 4.06
CA GLY A 124 -1.18 -4.53 3.61
C GLY A 124 -2.17 -4.24 4.73
N GLU A 125 -1.89 -4.71 5.95
CA GLU A 125 -2.70 -4.44 7.13
C GLU A 125 -2.77 -2.95 7.49
N GLU A 126 -1.67 -2.21 7.35
CA GLU A 126 -1.64 -0.76 7.60
C GLU A 126 -2.54 -0.02 6.62
N VAL A 127 -2.45 -0.38 5.35
CA VAL A 127 -3.26 0.25 4.30
C VAL A 127 -4.74 -0.08 4.49
N ARG A 128 -5.06 -1.32 4.82
CA ARG A 128 -6.43 -1.74 5.08
C ARG A 128 -7.02 -1.04 6.29
N ALA A 129 -6.25 -0.89 7.35
CA ALA A 129 -6.70 -0.23 8.57
C ALA A 129 -6.91 1.28 8.37
N ASN A 130 -5.98 1.95 7.70
CA ASN A 130 -6.05 3.40 7.47
C ASN A 130 -5.18 3.83 6.28
N PRO A 131 -5.70 3.79 5.05
CA PRO A 131 -4.95 4.19 3.87
C PRO A 131 -4.57 5.69 3.88
N TRP A 132 -5.38 6.52 4.51
CA TRP A 132 -5.11 7.97 4.61
C TRP A 132 -3.86 8.25 5.44
N ARG A 133 -3.70 7.55 6.55
CA ARG A 133 -2.50 7.67 7.38
C ARG A 133 -1.25 7.29 6.60
N CYS A 134 -1.30 6.20 5.84
CA CYS A 134 -0.20 5.77 4.99
C CYS A 134 0.14 6.82 3.91
N ALA A 135 -0.87 7.44 3.31
CA ALA A 135 -0.67 8.51 2.34
C ALA A 135 -0.09 9.78 2.99
N GLU A 136 -0.57 10.14 4.15
CA GLU A 136 -0.07 11.30 4.91
C GLU A 136 1.39 11.14 5.33
N GLU A 137 1.82 9.95 5.70
CA GLU A 137 3.22 9.67 6.01
C GLU A 137 4.14 9.94 4.82
N VAL A 138 3.71 9.55 3.62
CA VAL A 138 4.46 9.84 2.39
C VAL A 138 4.48 11.35 2.11
N ARG A 139 3.36 12.03 2.26
CA ARG A 139 3.28 13.48 2.13
C ARG A 139 4.23 14.17 3.10
N ASP A 140 4.23 13.78 4.35
CA ASP A 140 5.08 14.38 5.38
C ASP A 140 6.55 14.16 5.08
N TYR A 141 6.90 12.98 4.57
CA TYR A 141 8.25 12.70 4.09
C TYR A 141 8.67 13.66 2.97
N LEU A 142 7.81 13.84 1.95
CA LEU A 142 8.10 14.74 0.83
C LEU A 142 8.24 16.20 1.25
N LEU A 143 7.49 16.62 2.25
CA LEU A 143 7.53 17.97 2.79
C LEU A 143 8.67 18.20 3.81
N GLY A 144 9.50 17.18 4.06
CA GLY A 144 10.55 17.25 5.06
C GLY A 144 10.04 17.35 6.49
N ARG A 145 8.76 17.02 6.72
CA ARG A 145 8.19 16.95 8.07
C ARG A 145 8.67 15.68 8.75
N ALA A 146 8.91 15.77 10.06
CA ALA A 146 9.19 14.56 10.83
C ALA A 146 7.99 13.61 10.69
N VAL A 147 8.22 12.46 10.07
CA VAL A 147 7.28 11.34 10.17
C VAL A 147 7.14 11.06 11.66
N ALA A 148 5.92 11.15 12.18
CA ALA A 148 5.68 10.90 13.59
C ALA A 148 6.30 9.54 13.93
N ALA A 149 7.35 9.56 14.75
CA ALA A 149 7.86 8.32 15.29
C ALA A 149 6.67 7.65 15.97
N VAL A 150 6.30 6.47 15.49
CA VAL A 150 5.41 5.62 16.27
C VAL A 150 6.25 5.26 17.50
N GLU A 151 6.04 5.97 18.58
CA GLU A 151 6.54 5.56 19.89
C GLU A 151 5.81 4.29 20.27
N GLY A 152 6.22 3.19 19.67
CA GLY A 152 6.01 1.86 20.17
C GLY A 152 7.19 1.52 21.02
N ALA A 153 7.22 2.10 22.16
CA ALA A 153 8.14 1.59 23.17
C ALA A 153 7.61 0.29 23.70
#